data_054e649fff03b8164cd6e5966a2e95dd
#
_entry.id   054e649fff03b8164cd6e5966a2e95dd
#
_cell.length_a   1.000
_cell.length_b   1.000
_cell.length_c   1.000
_cell.angle_alpha   90.00
_cell.angle_beta   90.00
_cell.angle_gamma   90.00
#
_symmetry.space_group_name_H-M   'P 1'
#
loop_
_entity.id
_entity.type
_entity.pdbx_description
1 polymer ?
#
loop_
_entity_poly.entity_id
_entity_poly.type
_entity_poly.pdbx_seq_one_letter_code
_entity_poly.pdbx_strand_id
1 'polypeptide(L)'
;MTEQPIPATFGVDHVGLSVRDLASTRAFFCDCLGWRVIGERPDYPAAFVSDGHDMVTLWQVEAPDRAVAFDRRANIGLHHLALAVADRAGLDALYERVAKWPGVVVEFAPELSGKGPKIHFMIREPSGVRIEFAFDPRLEEARKQR
;
A
#
# COMPACT_ATOMS: atom_id res chain seq x y z
N MET A 1 -18.90 -30.65 18.94
CA MET A 1 -17.98 -29.83 18.10
C MET A 1 -18.83 -28.85 17.33
N THR A 2 -18.61 -27.59 17.51
CA THR A 2 -19.26 -26.55 16.71
C THR A 2 -18.51 -26.47 15.37
N GLU A 3 -19.22 -26.72 14.29
CA GLU A 3 -18.68 -26.58 12.94
C GLU A 3 -18.27 -25.13 12.71
N GLN A 4 -17.03 -24.90 12.22
CA GLN A 4 -16.57 -23.55 11.96
C GLN A 4 -17.38 -22.95 10.81
N PRO A 5 -17.93 -21.73 10.95
CA PRO A 5 -18.70 -21.13 9.86
C PRO A 5 -17.84 -20.89 8.62
N ILE A 6 -18.43 -21.13 7.46
CA ILE A 6 -17.81 -20.82 6.16
C ILE A 6 -17.68 -19.29 6.05
N PRO A 7 -16.52 -18.75 5.64
CA PRO A 7 -16.38 -17.31 5.43
C PRO A 7 -17.40 -16.77 4.44
N ALA A 8 -18.10 -15.70 4.84
CA ALA A 8 -19.09 -15.03 3.99
C ALA A 8 -18.49 -13.98 3.03
N THR A 9 -17.16 -13.78 3.08
CA THR A 9 -16.44 -12.84 2.25
C THR A 9 -15.42 -13.54 1.37
N PHE A 10 -15.04 -12.90 0.24
CA PHE A 10 -14.03 -13.41 -0.70
C PHE A 10 -12.70 -12.65 -0.63
N GLY A 11 -12.33 -12.20 0.55
CA GLY A 11 -11.12 -11.40 0.75
C GLY A 11 -11.41 -9.90 0.69
N VAL A 12 -10.40 -9.12 0.36
CA VAL A 12 -10.50 -7.66 0.30
C VAL A 12 -10.99 -7.23 -1.08
N ASP A 13 -12.03 -6.38 -1.13
CA ASP A 13 -12.50 -5.77 -2.37
C ASP A 13 -11.62 -4.58 -2.75
N HIS A 14 -11.45 -3.65 -1.83
CA HIS A 14 -10.54 -2.50 -1.99
C HIS A 14 -10.14 -1.96 -0.62
N VAL A 15 -9.13 -1.09 -0.61
CA VAL A 15 -8.69 -0.38 0.59
C VAL A 15 -8.84 1.11 0.35
N GLY A 16 -9.51 1.81 1.26
CA GLY A 16 -9.64 3.27 1.24
C GLY A 16 -8.63 3.94 2.15
N LEU A 17 -7.89 4.92 1.62
CA LEU A 17 -6.92 5.71 2.35
C LEU A 17 -7.36 7.17 2.40
N SER A 18 -7.40 7.76 3.59
CA SER A 18 -7.49 9.21 3.75
C SER A 18 -6.09 9.80 3.57
N VAL A 19 -5.94 10.73 2.65
CA VAL A 19 -4.64 11.31 2.29
C VAL A 19 -4.64 12.82 2.49
N ARG A 20 -3.47 13.36 2.82
CA ARG A 20 -3.30 14.80 3.03
C ARG A 20 -3.34 15.57 1.72
N ASP A 21 -2.66 15.05 0.71
CA ASP A 21 -2.55 15.65 -0.62
C ASP A 21 -2.79 14.56 -1.67
N LEU A 22 -3.97 14.62 -2.30
CA LEU A 22 -4.37 13.65 -3.30
C LEU A 22 -3.41 13.63 -4.49
N ALA A 23 -2.94 14.78 -4.96
CA ALA A 23 -2.06 14.85 -6.12
C ALA A 23 -0.73 14.12 -5.86
N SER A 24 -0.12 14.34 -4.70
CA SER A 24 1.15 13.69 -4.33
C SER A 24 1.00 12.18 -4.16
N THR A 25 -0.06 11.72 -3.50
CA THR A 25 -0.31 10.29 -3.31
C THR A 25 -0.69 9.60 -4.61
N ARG A 26 -1.51 10.26 -5.44
CA ARG A 26 -1.83 9.76 -6.79
C ARG A 26 -0.57 9.61 -7.65
N ALA A 27 0.31 10.61 -7.66
CA ALA A 27 1.58 10.55 -8.37
C ALA A 27 2.47 9.39 -7.87
N PHE A 28 2.50 9.18 -6.56
CA PHE A 28 3.23 8.05 -5.99
C PHE A 28 2.70 6.70 -6.54
N PHE A 29 1.40 6.45 -6.49
CA PHE A 29 0.83 5.21 -7.01
C PHE A 29 0.99 5.08 -8.53
N CYS A 30 0.72 6.14 -9.29
CA CYS A 30 0.72 6.08 -10.76
C CYS A 30 2.12 6.18 -11.37
N ASP A 31 2.90 7.19 -10.97
CA ASP A 31 4.18 7.49 -11.63
C ASP A 31 5.34 6.72 -10.99
N CYS A 32 5.29 6.44 -9.69
CA CYS A 32 6.31 5.65 -9.01
C CYS A 32 6.03 4.15 -9.08
N LEU A 33 4.81 3.72 -8.71
CA LEU A 33 4.45 2.30 -8.66
C LEU A 33 3.91 1.74 -9.98
N GLY A 34 3.52 2.60 -10.94
CA GLY A 34 2.99 2.16 -12.23
C GLY A 34 1.52 1.76 -12.21
N TRP A 35 0.78 2.15 -11.18
CA TRP A 35 -0.65 1.92 -11.09
C TRP A 35 -1.42 2.84 -12.03
N ARG A 36 -2.69 2.54 -12.28
CA ARG A 36 -3.56 3.33 -13.18
C ARG A 36 -4.75 3.87 -12.42
N VAL A 37 -5.15 5.10 -12.77
CA VAL A 37 -6.42 5.66 -12.31
C VAL A 37 -7.55 4.96 -13.04
N ILE A 38 -8.49 4.40 -12.29
CA ILE A 38 -9.67 3.69 -12.82
C ILE A 38 -10.98 4.40 -12.48
N GLY A 39 -10.94 5.46 -11.68
CA GLY A 39 -12.10 6.26 -11.32
C GLY A 39 -11.71 7.50 -10.55
N GLU A 40 -12.58 8.47 -10.54
CA GLU A 40 -12.38 9.73 -9.83
C GLU A 40 -13.69 10.24 -9.25
N ARG A 41 -13.57 10.99 -8.15
CA ARG A 41 -14.66 11.79 -7.59
C ARG A 41 -14.17 13.21 -7.36
N PRO A 42 -14.29 14.10 -8.38
CA PRO A 42 -13.75 15.47 -8.30
C PRO A 42 -14.31 16.29 -7.13
N ASP A 43 -15.56 16.07 -6.78
CA ASP A 43 -16.25 16.86 -5.76
C ASP A 43 -15.81 16.54 -4.33
N TYR A 44 -15.24 15.35 -4.09
CA TYR A 44 -14.80 14.95 -2.75
C TYR A 44 -13.55 15.71 -2.30
N PRO A 45 -12.35 15.74 -2.92
CA PRO A 45 -11.85 15.00 -4.09
C PRO A 45 -11.26 13.60 -3.75
N ALA A 46 -11.38 12.68 -4.69
CA ALA A 46 -10.86 11.32 -4.57
C ALA A 46 -10.42 10.77 -5.93
N ALA A 47 -9.51 9.80 -5.89
CA ALA A 47 -9.06 9.02 -7.05
C ALA A 47 -8.97 7.55 -6.68
N PHE A 48 -9.33 6.69 -7.61
CA PHE A 48 -9.28 5.24 -7.46
C PHE A 48 -8.18 4.70 -8.36
N VAL A 49 -7.22 3.99 -7.77
CA VAL A 49 -6.06 3.46 -8.49
C VAL A 49 -6.00 1.94 -8.39
N SER A 50 -5.46 1.30 -9.42
CA SER A 50 -5.35 -0.16 -9.50
C SER A 50 -4.06 -0.59 -10.17
N ASP A 51 -3.52 -1.73 -9.72
CA ASP A 51 -2.40 -2.43 -10.36
C ASP A 51 -2.88 -3.48 -11.39
N GLY A 52 -4.19 -3.58 -11.60
CA GLY A 52 -4.83 -4.58 -12.45
C GLY A 52 -5.40 -5.77 -11.67
N HIS A 53 -5.10 -5.89 -10.39
CA HIS A 53 -5.63 -6.93 -9.49
C HIS A 53 -6.38 -6.31 -8.32
N ASP A 54 -5.73 -5.41 -7.60
CA ASP A 54 -6.27 -4.77 -6.42
C ASP A 54 -6.59 -3.30 -6.69
N MET A 55 -7.47 -2.74 -5.88
CA MET A 55 -7.86 -1.34 -5.96
C MET A 55 -7.62 -0.64 -4.62
N VAL A 56 -7.03 0.53 -4.69
CA VAL A 56 -6.91 1.46 -3.57
C VAL A 56 -7.65 2.74 -3.92
N THR A 57 -8.47 3.21 -2.99
CA THR A 57 -9.21 4.46 -3.15
C THR A 57 -8.58 5.53 -2.29
N LEU A 58 -8.27 6.67 -2.89
CA LEU A 58 -7.55 7.78 -2.27
C LEU A 58 -8.54 8.92 -2.03
N TRP A 59 -8.69 9.33 -0.78
CA TRP A 59 -9.67 10.33 -0.36
C TRP A 59 -8.95 11.48 0.34
N GLN A 60 -9.00 12.67 -0.24
CA GLN A 60 -8.35 13.81 0.38
C GLN A 60 -9.08 14.26 1.63
N VAL A 61 -8.33 14.50 2.71
CA VAL A 61 -8.89 15.08 3.93
C VAL A 61 -9.44 16.48 3.66
N GLU A 62 -10.49 16.86 4.38
CA GLU A 62 -11.18 18.13 4.17
C GLU A 62 -10.31 19.36 4.45
N ALA A 63 -9.47 19.28 5.49
CA ALA A 63 -8.57 20.36 5.90
C ALA A 63 -7.12 19.86 5.98
N PRO A 64 -6.36 19.83 4.86
CA PRO A 64 -5.00 19.32 4.82
C PRO A 64 -4.06 19.95 5.86
N ASP A 65 -4.19 21.25 6.09
CA ASP A 65 -3.35 21.99 7.04
C ASP A 65 -3.57 21.59 8.50
N ARG A 66 -4.73 20.99 8.79
CA ARG A 66 -5.10 20.52 10.12
C ARG A 66 -5.12 19.00 10.24
N ALA A 67 -4.70 18.31 9.18
CA ALA A 67 -4.68 16.85 9.19
C ALA A 67 -3.69 16.33 10.23
N VAL A 68 -4.13 15.37 11.03
CA VAL A 68 -3.32 14.73 12.06
C VAL A 68 -2.59 13.54 11.44
N ALA A 69 -1.26 13.51 11.59
CA ALA A 69 -0.47 12.38 11.11
C ALA A 69 -0.85 11.10 11.87
N PHE A 70 -0.92 9.97 11.15
CA PHE A 70 -1.23 8.70 11.77
C PHE A 70 -0.07 8.19 12.62
N ASP A 71 -0.38 7.86 13.87
CA ASP A 71 0.54 7.18 14.79
C ASP A 71 0.01 5.77 15.07
N ARG A 72 0.69 4.76 14.55
CA ARG A 72 0.28 3.36 14.69
C ARG A 72 0.21 2.86 16.13
N ARG A 73 0.86 3.56 17.06
CA ARG A 73 0.88 3.20 18.48
C ARG A 73 -0.19 3.91 19.30
N ALA A 74 -0.73 5.00 18.78
CA ALA A 74 -1.70 5.84 19.47
C ALA A 74 -3.09 5.87 18.81
N ASN A 75 -3.15 5.65 17.48
CA ASN A 75 -4.39 5.75 16.74
C ASN A 75 -4.93 4.37 16.34
N ILE A 76 -6.24 4.22 16.43
CA ILE A 76 -6.95 3.08 15.86
C ILE A 76 -7.11 3.32 14.36
N GLY A 77 -6.72 2.35 13.53
CA GLY A 77 -6.84 2.47 12.07
C GLY A 77 -5.93 1.51 11.34
N LEU A 78 -5.61 1.86 10.11
CA LEU A 78 -4.74 1.06 9.24
C LEU A 78 -3.29 1.17 9.72
N HIS A 79 -2.76 0.10 10.30
CA HIS A 79 -1.36 0.04 10.74
C HIS A 79 -0.38 0.16 9.57
N HIS A 80 -0.65 -0.58 8.50
CA HIS A 80 0.07 -0.49 7.24
C HIS A 80 -0.71 -1.22 6.13
N LEU A 81 -0.42 -0.87 4.89
CA LEU A 81 -0.87 -1.58 3.70
C LEU A 81 0.34 -2.35 3.14
N ALA A 82 0.21 -3.65 2.96
CA ALA A 82 1.27 -4.47 2.37
C ALA A 82 0.94 -4.83 0.93
N LEU A 83 1.86 -4.52 0.02
CA LEU A 83 1.77 -4.83 -1.40
C LEU A 83 2.76 -5.93 -1.76
N ALA A 84 2.32 -6.90 -2.55
CA ALA A 84 3.13 -8.02 -2.96
C ALA A 84 3.99 -7.69 -4.17
N VAL A 85 5.23 -8.15 -4.17
CA VAL A 85 6.18 -8.02 -5.28
C VAL A 85 6.54 -9.41 -5.79
N ALA A 86 6.70 -9.56 -7.10
CA ALA A 86 6.78 -10.87 -7.76
C ALA A 86 8.05 -11.65 -7.42
N ASP A 87 9.20 -10.97 -7.29
CA ASP A 87 10.49 -11.60 -7.04
C ASP A 87 11.45 -10.68 -6.29
N ARG A 88 12.60 -11.22 -5.88
CA ARG A 88 13.60 -10.47 -5.12
C ARG A 88 14.21 -9.33 -5.93
N ALA A 89 14.53 -9.57 -7.18
CA ALA A 89 15.14 -8.55 -8.03
C ALA A 89 14.16 -7.37 -8.22
N GLY A 90 12.87 -7.66 -8.40
CA GLY A 90 11.82 -6.66 -8.46
C GLY A 90 11.68 -5.86 -7.17
N LEU A 91 11.79 -6.52 -6.02
CA LEU A 91 11.75 -5.85 -4.72
C LEU A 91 12.92 -4.86 -4.55
N ASP A 92 14.13 -5.28 -4.88
CA ASP A 92 15.32 -4.44 -4.77
C ASP A 92 15.26 -3.24 -5.74
N ALA A 93 14.85 -3.47 -6.99
CA ALA A 93 14.68 -2.40 -7.98
C ALA A 93 13.59 -1.41 -7.57
N LEU A 94 12.48 -1.91 -7.01
CA LEU A 94 11.40 -1.08 -6.51
C LEU A 94 11.87 -0.23 -5.33
N TYR A 95 12.63 -0.80 -4.39
CA TYR A 95 13.19 -0.07 -3.28
C TYR A 95 14.06 1.11 -3.73
N GLU A 96 14.96 0.89 -4.68
CA GLU A 96 15.83 1.93 -5.23
C GLU A 96 15.04 3.12 -5.83
N ARG A 97 13.91 2.83 -6.46
CA ARG A 97 13.03 3.86 -7.04
C ARG A 97 12.20 4.58 -5.98
N VAL A 98 11.57 3.81 -5.08
CA VAL A 98 10.67 4.33 -4.05
C VAL A 98 11.43 5.16 -3.02
N ALA A 99 12.61 4.72 -2.60
CA ALA A 99 13.42 5.43 -1.60
C ALA A 99 13.84 6.84 -2.03
N LYS A 100 13.90 7.09 -3.33
CA LYS A 100 14.26 8.41 -3.92
C LYS A 100 13.04 9.25 -4.32
N TRP A 101 11.83 8.69 -4.19
CA TRP A 101 10.63 9.41 -4.60
C TRP A 101 10.35 10.60 -3.66
N PRO A 102 10.00 11.78 -4.22
CA PRO A 102 9.73 12.97 -3.41
C PRO A 102 8.63 12.73 -2.36
N GLY A 103 8.90 13.10 -1.11
CA GLY A 103 7.96 12.97 -0.01
C GLY A 103 7.92 11.59 0.66
N VAL A 104 8.62 10.60 0.13
CA VAL A 104 8.74 9.27 0.75
C VAL A 104 9.72 9.29 1.90
N VAL A 105 9.36 8.65 3.00
CA VAL A 105 10.25 8.41 4.15
C VAL A 105 10.45 6.91 4.29
N VAL A 106 11.68 6.44 4.22
CA VAL A 106 12.02 5.03 4.43
C VAL A 106 12.06 4.73 5.92
N GLU A 107 11.28 3.75 6.38
CA GLU A 107 11.37 3.26 7.77
C GLU A 107 12.45 2.20 7.91
N PHE A 108 12.51 1.25 6.98
CA PHE A 108 13.62 0.29 6.87
C PHE A 108 13.77 -0.22 5.43
N ALA A 109 15.02 -0.51 5.08
CA ALA A 109 15.42 -1.09 3.79
C ALA A 109 15.06 -2.60 3.71
N PRO A 110 15.16 -3.23 2.52
CA PRO A 110 14.87 -4.66 2.39
C PRO A 110 15.62 -5.52 3.40
N GLU A 111 14.85 -6.29 4.17
CA GLU A 111 15.36 -7.21 5.21
C GLU A 111 14.42 -8.41 5.36
N LEU A 112 14.89 -9.44 6.07
CA LEU A 112 14.02 -10.56 6.40
C LEU A 112 12.90 -10.13 7.33
N SER A 113 11.69 -10.57 7.03
CA SER A 113 10.55 -10.43 7.94
C SER A 113 10.65 -11.53 8.99
N GLY A 114 11.00 -11.15 10.24
CA GLY A 114 11.27 -12.10 11.30
C GLY A 114 12.40 -13.06 10.91
N LYS A 115 12.13 -14.37 10.92
CA LYS A 115 13.10 -15.40 10.52
C LYS A 115 13.10 -15.67 9.00
N GLY A 116 12.28 -14.95 8.23
CA GLY A 116 12.12 -15.19 6.80
C GLY A 116 11.26 -16.43 6.51
N PRO A 117 11.14 -16.87 5.24
CA PRO A 117 11.91 -16.41 4.07
C PRO A 117 11.39 -15.12 3.42
N LYS A 118 10.24 -14.57 3.83
CA LYS A 118 9.73 -13.31 3.31
C LYS A 118 10.75 -12.19 3.48
N ILE A 119 10.92 -11.35 2.46
CA ILE A 119 11.74 -10.16 2.48
C ILE A 119 10.84 -8.98 2.22
N HIS A 120 11.04 -7.91 3.00
CA HIS A 120 10.19 -6.73 2.91
C HIS A 120 10.95 -5.45 3.20
N PHE A 121 10.36 -4.33 2.79
CA PHE A 121 10.74 -3.00 3.26
C PHE A 121 9.49 -2.18 3.56
N MET A 122 9.65 -1.13 4.35
CA MET A 122 8.54 -0.26 4.77
C MET A 122 8.88 1.19 4.51
N ILE A 123 7.91 1.91 3.95
CA ILE A 123 8.01 3.36 3.74
C ILE A 123 6.77 4.05 4.30
N ARG A 124 6.85 5.35 4.42
CA ARG A 124 5.68 6.23 4.46
C ARG A 124 5.61 6.98 3.13
N GLU A 125 4.48 6.85 2.45
CA GLU A 125 4.24 7.56 1.20
C GLU A 125 3.99 9.07 1.48
N PRO A 126 3.88 9.95 0.45
CA PRO A 126 3.85 11.41 0.66
C PRO A 126 2.81 11.94 1.65
N SER A 127 1.68 11.28 1.84
CA SER A 127 0.70 11.65 2.86
C SER A 127 0.96 11.05 4.25
N GLY A 128 1.99 10.21 4.38
CA GLY A 128 2.38 9.58 5.64
C GLY A 128 1.75 8.20 5.89
N VAL A 129 1.03 7.63 4.94
CA VAL A 129 0.50 6.27 5.07
C VAL A 129 1.64 5.26 4.97
N ARG A 130 1.68 4.31 5.90
CA ARG A 130 2.71 3.26 5.92
C ARG A 130 2.38 2.20 4.88
N ILE A 131 3.31 1.98 3.96
CA ILE A 131 3.21 0.95 2.92
C ILE A 131 4.41 0.01 3.03
N GLU A 132 4.09 -1.27 3.15
CA GLU A 132 5.06 -2.37 3.09
C GLU A 132 5.08 -2.95 1.69
N PHE A 133 6.27 -3.28 1.20
CA PHE A 133 6.44 -4.06 -0.02
C PHE A 133 7.09 -5.37 0.36
N ALA A 134 6.52 -6.49 -0.07
CA ALA A 134 6.95 -7.79 0.37
C ALA A 134 7.07 -8.80 -0.77
N PHE A 135 8.18 -9.51 -0.79
CA PHE A 135 8.37 -10.72 -1.59
C PHE A 135 8.39 -11.95 -0.68
N ASP A 136 7.45 -12.85 -0.91
CA ASP A 136 7.39 -14.11 -0.17
C ASP A 136 7.55 -15.29 -1.15
N PRO A 137 8.71 -15.96 -1.15
CA PRO A 137 8.97 -17.05 -2.08
C PRO A 137 8.00 -18.24 -1.91
N ARG A 138 7.40 -18.39 -0.74
CA ARG A 138 6.41 -19.46 -0.47
C ARG A 138 5.12 -19.28 -1.25
N LEU A 139 4.80 -18.02 -1.63
CA LEU A 139 3.57 -17.67 -2.33
C LEU A 139 3.80 -17.42 -3.83
N GLU A 140 5.02 -17.60 -4.32
CA GLU A 140 5.39 -17.33 -5.71
C GLU A 140 4.53 -18.13 -6.70
N GLU A 141 4.37 -19.43 -6.47
CA GLU A 141 3.58 -20.29 -7.35
C GLU A 141 2.09 -19.93 -7.33
N ALA A 142 1.52 -19.60 -6.16
CA ALA A 142 0.13 -19.22 -6.03
C ALA A 142 -0.17 -17.88 -6.75
N ARG A 143 0.81 -16.97 -6.80
CA ARG A 143 0.67 -15.67 -7.48
C ARG A 143 0.83 -15.75 -8.99
N LYS A 144 1.63 -16.68 -9.50
CA LYS A 144 1.78 -16.90 -10.94
C LYS A 144 0.50 -17.42 -11.60
N GLN A 145 -0.44 -17.94 -10.80
CA GLN A 145 -1.73 -18.47 -11.28
C GLN A 145 -2.88 -17.45 -11.22
N ARG A 146 -2.63 -16.23 -10.73
CA ARG A 146 -3.61 -15.12 -10.72
C ARG A 146 -3.54 -14.30 -12.04
#